data_0b12debc9f1ef31909fe47e0907b21d6
#
_entry.id   0b12debc9f1ef31909fe47e0907b21d6
#
_cell.length_a   1.000
_cell.length_b   1.000
_cell.length_c   1.000
_cell.angle_alpha   90.00
_cell.angle_beta   90.00
_cell.angle_gamma   90.00
#
_symmetry.space_group_name_H-M   'P 1'
#
loop_
_entity.id
_entity.type
_entity.pdbx_description
1 polymer ?
#
loop_
_entity_poly.entity_id
_entity_poly.type
_entity_poly.pdbx_seq_one_letter_code
_entity_poly.pdbx_strand_id
1 'polypeptide(L)'
;MSLTLTNGFVIFLKISKRDKMNYTQTRWTILPEKPLPQSLLQKELNLSPLLSKLLINREITQPDAAKKFLSSSLNDLTPPFLMKDLKKAARRIIEAIYQKEKMFVFGDYDVDGITGTAILKLFLDSVGAHVSFYIPERLQEGYGLNVPALEKIRALGASLLITVDCGISDYDHVLFARDQGMDVIITDHHEVPEKIPLAYAVINPKQEGCGFPFKHLAGVGVAFYLIIAIRKLLREEGFWSHEAPPNLREYLDLVTLGTVADIVPLIEENRIFVKQGLEVIETTQRVGLQALKKISGVENIPVSPDLISYRLAPRINVCGRLGQAGKGVTLLTTSDQVEAEKIVKELDEENGKRQQIESAIFKDACGMIEELGQWQNQKVFVFSSSEWHPGVVGIGASRVVERYYRPTILIALDGNFGHGSARSIEAFHIYDGLKECKGLLEKFGGHEYAAGLTIAKDNINKLRERLNALVEKTLKPEDFVPKLYIDAQVDLGQINERLVQEIQSLAPYGSDNPAPLFVSDVLSANYPQIVGNGHLKLRLGNHLADIGAIGFGLGSLIPEPEAQVRVVFIPEINHWQGTKKLRIKMKDIEIVDH
;
A
#
# COMPACT_ATOMS: atom_id res chain seq x y z
N MET A 1 5.25 13.45 27.59
CA MET A 1 5.77 13.99 26.32
C MET A 1 5.91 12.82 25.38
N SER A 2 4.89 12.58 24.61
CA SER A 2 4.81 11.49 23.64
C SER A 2 5.42 12.01 22.34
N LEU A 3 6.61 11.53 21.99
CA LEU A 3 7.15 11.64 20.63
C LEU A 3 6.48 10.53 19.81
N THR A 4 5.38 10.85 19.21
CA THR A 4 4.81 10.07 18.10
C THR A 4 5.82 10.16 16.95
N LEU A 5 6.54 9.06 16.68
CA LEU A 5 7.21 8.87 15.41
C LEU A 5 6.11 8.76 14.35
N THR A 6 5.94 9.84 13.60
CA THR A 6 5.08 9.88 12.43
C THR A 6 5.58 8.88 11.39
N ASN A 7 4.67 8.04 10.95
CA ASN A 7 4.82 6.97 9.97
C ASN A 7 5.63 7.43 8.74
N GLY A 8 6.87 6.97 8.65
CA GLY A 8 7.72 7.22 7.49
C GLY A 8 7.31 6.34 6.32
N PHE A 9 6.57 6.89 5.36
CA PHE A 9 6.34 6.25 4.08
C PHE A 9 7.65 6.08 3.32
N VAL A 10 8.26 4.90 3.38
CA VAL A 10 9.33 4.52 2.46
C VAL A 10 8.67 4.04 1.16
N ILE A 11 8.32 4.98 0.29
CA ILE A 11 7.87 4.67 -1.06
C ILE A 11 9.08 4.20 -1.86
N PHE A 12 9.24 2.88 -2.00
CA PHE A 12 10.26 2.30 -2.87
C PHE A 12 9.78 2.38 -4.33
N LEU A 13 10.08 3.48 -4.99
CA LEU A 13 9.79 3.64 -6.41
C LEU A 13 11.03 3.44 -7.26
N LYS A 14 10.83 2.72 -8.36
CA LYS A 14 11.83 2.53 -9.41
C LYS A 14 12.15 3.87 -10.04
N ILE A 15 13.28 4.47 -9.68
CA ILE A 15 13.77 5.71 -10.30
C ILE A 15 14.22 5.36 -11.71
N SER A 16 13.44 5.78 -12.71
CA SER A 16 13.88 5.78 -14.10
C SER A 16 14.69 7.04 -14.36
N LYS A 17 15.86 6.90 -14.97
CA LYS A 17 16.79 7.92 -15.45
C LYS A 17 16.81 9.23 -14.65
N ARG A 18 17.78 9.34 -13.80
CA ARG A 18 18.24 10.61 -13.25
C ARG A 18 19.02 11.34 -14.36
N ASP A 19 18.43 12.35 -14.98
CA ASP A 19 19.17 13.30 -15.82
C ASP A 19 20.02 14.21 -14.94
N LYS A 20 21.14 14.70 -15.46
CA LYS A 20 22.19 15.50 -14.79
C LYS A 20 21.73 16.87 -14.23
N MET A 21 20.58 16.98 -13.56
CA MET A 21 20.10 18.21 -12.96
C MET A 21 19.81 18.03 -11.47
N ASN A 22 20.63 18.67 -10.66
CA ASN A 22 20.45 19.04 -9.26
C ASN A 22 19.64 18.07 -8.40
N TYR A 23 20.29 16.95 -7.98
CA TYR A 23 19.76 16.12 -6.91
C TYR A 23 19.83 16.88 -5.59
N THR A 24 18.73 16.97 -4.90
CA THR A 24 18.74 17.21 -3.46
C THR A 24 19.54 16.06 -2.82
N GLN A 25 20.69 16.42 -2.25
CA GLN A 25 21.53 15.50 -1.50
C GLN A 25 20.67 14.88 -0.39
N THR A 26 20.51 13.55 -0.38
CA THR A 26 19.71 12.88 0.64
C THR A 26 20.43 12.96 1.98
N ARG A 27 19.75 13.35 3.04
CA ARG A 27 20.33 13.42 4.39
C ARG A 27 20.26 12.03 5.05
N TRP A 28 21.41 11.50 5.44
CA TRP A 28 21.50 10.26 6.20
C TRP A 28 21.38 10.53 7.69
N THR A 29 20.51 9.79 8.36
CA THR A 29 20.30 9.89 9.81
C THR A 29 20.41 8.50 10.41
N ILE A 30 21.47 8.26 11.17
CA ILE A 30 21.65 6.99 11.88
C ILE A 30 20.79 7.02 13.14
N LEU A 31 19.95 5.97 13.32
CA LEU A 31 19.08 5.85 14.48
C LEU A 31 19.90 5.60 15.76
N PRO A 32 19.54 6.26 16.87
CA PRO A 32 20.30 6.18 18.11
C PRO A 32 20.24 4.78 18.73
N GLU A 33 21.28 4.42 19.46
CA GLU A 33 21.28 3.19 20.26
C GLU A 33 20.44 3.33 21.53
N LYS A 34 19.77 2.24 21.91
CA LYS A 34 18.98 2.13 23.15
C LYS A 34 19.51 0.90 23.93
N PRO A 35 20.59 1.04 24.70
CA PRO A 35 21.35 -0.10 25.26
C PRO A 35 20.54 -1.01 26.19
N LEU A 36 19.70 -0.44 27.08
CA LEU A 36 18.97 -1.23 28.07
C LEU A 36 17.97 -2.22 27.46
N PRO A 37 17.00 -1.80 26.61
CA PRO A 37 16.12 -2.77 25.96
C PRO A 37 16.87 -3.72 25.01
N GLN A 38 17.96 -3.27 24.40
CA GLN A 38 18.77 -4.13 23.53
C GLN A 38 19.39 -5.30 24.30
N SER A 39 19.99 -5.05 25.46
CA SER A 39 20.57 -6.10 26.31
C SER A 39 19.51 -7.08 26.85
N LEU A 40 18.30 -6.59 27.12
CA LEU A 40 17.17 -7.42 27.55
C LEU A 40 16.78 -8.43 26.46
N LEU A 41 16.56 -7.97 25.21
CA LEU A 41 16.20 -8.84 24.09
C LEU A 41 17.29 -9.87 23.78
N GLN A 42 18.56 -9.47 23.84
CA GLN A 42 19.70 -10.40 23.63
C GLN A 42 19.69 -11.50 24.68
N LYS A 43 19.50 -11.16 25.95
CA LYS A 43 19.55 -12.11 27.06
C LYS A 43 18.36 -13.06 27.06
N GLU A 44 17.15 -12.54 26.92
CA GLU A 44 15.91 -13.33 27.06
C GLU A 44 15.61 -14.19 25.82
N LEU A 45 15.99 -13.72 24.62
CA LEU A 45 15.65 -14.38 23.37
C LEU A 45 16.88 -14.93 22.60
N ASN A 46 18.08 -14.78 23.16
CA ASN A 46 19.35 -15.17 22.52
C ASN A 46 19.52 -14.58 21.11
N LEU A 47 19.11 -13.30 20.93
CA LEU A 47 19.23 -12.60 19.66
C LEU A 47 20.62 -11.98 19.48
N SER A 48 21.03 -11.81 18.22
CA SER A 48 22.23 -11.04 17.91
C SER A 48 22.08 -9.56 18.34
N PRO A 49 23.19 -8.86 18.63
CA PRO A 49 23.15 -7.43 18.92
C PRO A 49 22.45 -6.63 17.83
N LEU A 50 22.70 -6.96 16.55
CA LEU A 50 22.11 -6.25 15.42
C LEU A 50 20.61 -6.51 15.30
N LEU A 51 20.16 -7.77 15.38
CA LEU A 51 18.72 -8.09 15.30
C LEU A 51 17.95 -7.43 16.45
N SER A 52 18.53 -7.42 17.66
CA SER A 52 17.95 -6.73 18.81
C SER A 52 17.81 -5.21 18.55
N LYS A 53 18.84 -4.58 17.96
CA LYS A 53 18.79 -3.16 17.56
C LYS A 53 17.70 -2.91 16.53
N LEU A 54 17.60 -3.77 15.51
CA LEU A 54 16.56 -3.67 14.46
C LEU A 54 15.13 -3.76 15.01
N LEU A 55 14.89 -4.63 16.00
CA LEU A 55 13.59 -4.73 16.68
C LEU A 55 13.29 -3.47 17.48
N ILE A 56 14.27 -2.93 18.20
CA ILE A 56 14.11 -1.71 19.00
C ILE A 56 13.86 -0.48 18.12
N ASN A 57 14.50 -0.40 16.96
CA ASN A 57 14.22 0.66 15.99
C ASN A 57 12.77 0.62 15.48
N ARG A 58 12.10 -0.53 15.59
CA ARG A 58 10.66 -0.76 15.33
C ARG A 58 9.80 -0.64 16.58
N GLU A 59 10.33 -0.04 17.64
CA GLU A 59 9.68 0.13 18.94
C GLU A 59 9.32 -1.18 19.68
N ILE A 60 9.85 -2.31 19.21
CA ILE A 60 9.67 -3.62 19.82
C ILE A 60 10.73 -3.80 20.91
N THR A 61 10.40 -3.41 22.14
CA THR A 61 11.34 -3.37 23.27
C THR A 61 11.16 -4.50 24.30
N GLN A 62 10.01 -5.22 24.22
CA GLN A 62 9.67 -6.28 25.17
C GLN A 62 9.88 -7.66 24.54
N PRO A 63 10.41 -8.65 25.31
CA PRO A 63 10.67 -10.00 24.79
C PRO A 63 9.43 -10.69 24.21
N ASP A 64 8.28 -10.60 24.86
CA ASP A 64 7.04 -11.22 24.37
C ASP A 64 6.58 -10.61 23.04
N ALA A 65 6.65 -9.28 22.90
CA ALA A 65 6.35 -8.60 21.64
C ALA A 65 7.33 -9.00 20.54
N ALA A 66 8.63 -9.09 20.85
CA ALA A 66 9.65 -9.52 19.91
C ALA A 66 9.44 -10.98 19.45
N LYS A 67 9.11 -11.88 20.38
CA LYS A 67 8.77 -13.27 20.06
C LYS A 67 7.53 -13.34 19.18
N LYS A 68 6.46 -12.62 19.52
CA LYS A 68 5.24 -12.54 18.70
C LYS A 68 5.56 -12.02 17.30
N PHE A 69 6.35 -10.95 17.18
CA PHE A 69 6.71 -10.35 15.88
C PHE A 69 7.52 -11.32 14.99
N LEU A 70 8.50 -12.03 15.56
CA LEU A 70 9.37 -12.95 14.80
C LEU A 70 8.68 -14.25 14.41
N SER A 71 7.83 -14.81 15.30
CA SER A 71 7.25 -16.15 15.16
C SER A 71 5.71 -16.19 15.04
N SER A 72 5.06 -15.06 14.77
CA SER A 72 3.60 -14.97 14.68
C SER A 72 3.00 -15.93 13.63
N SER A 73 1.87 -16.51 14.00
CA SER A 73 1.09 -17.48 13.23
C SER A 73 -0.39 -17.12 13.22
N LEU A 74 -1.22 -17.83 12.46
CA LEU A 74 -2.67 -17.63 12.45
C LEU A 74 -3.34 -17.88 13.81
N ASN A 75 -2.69 -18.60 14.72
CA ASN A 75 -3.21 -18.84 16.08
C ASN A 75 -3.08 -17.58 16.97
N ASP A 76 -2.24 -16.64 16.58
CA ASP A 76 -2.02 -15.39 17.33
C ASP A 76 -2.99 -14.26 16.91
N LEU A 77 -3.91 -14.56 15.99
CA LEU A 77 -4.94 -13.61 15.59
C LEU A 77 -5.86 -13.25 16.76
N THR A 78 -6.17 -11.99 16.87
CA THR A 78 -7.10 -11.48 17.88
C THR A 78 -8.48 -12.13 17.73
N PRO A 79 -9.16 -12.52 18.86
CA PRO A 79 -10.49 -13.09 18.78
C PRO A 79 -11.48 -12.19 18.05
N PRO A 80 -12.24 -12.71 17.05
CA PRO A 80 -13.05 -11.91 16.14
C PRO A 80 -14.14 -11.10 16.86
N PHE A 81 -14.74 -11.65 17.90
CA PHE A 81 -15.87 -11.01 18.59
C PHE A 81 -15.50 -9.84 19.53
N LEU A 82 -14.20 -9.47 19.60
CA LEU A 82 -13.78 -8.19 20.17
C LEU A 82 -14.08 -7.02 19.21
N MET A 83 -14.26 -7.30 17.92
CA MET A 83 -14.65 -6.28 16.95
C MET A 83 -16.14 -5.97 17.10
N LYS A 84 -16.45 -4.68 17.29
CA LYS A 84 -17.81 -4.19 17.51
C LYS A 84 -18.71 -4.61 16.35
N ASP A 85 -19.93 -4.98 16.64
CA ASP A 85 -20.98 -5.44 15.72
C ASP A 85 -20.67 -6.70 14.90
N LEU A 86 -19.46 -7.25 14.94
CA LEU A 86 -19.07 -8.41 14.12
C LEU A 86 -19.96 -9.63 14.36
N LYS A 87 -20.28 -9.93 15.64
CA LYS A 87 -21.18 -11.05 16.00
C LYS A 87 -22.60 -10.82 15.50
N LYS A 88 -23.10 -9.58 15.57
CA LYS A 88 -24.42 -9.17 15.11
C LYS A 88 -24.53 -9.32 13.59
N ALA A 89 -23.53 -8.84 12.86
CA ALA A 89 -23.46 -8.98 11.41
C ALA A 89 -23.39 -10.44 10.95
N ALA A 90 -22.51 -11.25 11.57
CA ALA A 90 -22.38 -12.66 11.24
C ALA A 90 -23.69 -13.44 11.44
N ARG A 91 -24.44 -13.16 12.52
CA ARG A 91 -25.76 -13.78 12.74
C ARG A 91 -26.78 -13.37 11.69
N ARG A 92 -26.83 -12.09 11.30
CA ARG A 92 -27.75 -11.63 10.25
C ARG A 92 -27.46 -12.29 8.90
N ILE A 93 -26.17 -12.47 8.57
CA ILE A 93 -25.78 -13.17 7.35
C ILE A 93 -26.16 -14.66 7.41
N ILE A 94 -25.97 -15.32 8.56
CA ILE A 94 -26.38 -16.71 8.77
C ILE A 94 -27.90 -16.85 8.62
N GLU A 95 -28.68 -15.94 9.18
CA GLU A 95 -30.12 -15.87 8.98
C GLU A 95 -30.49 -15.77 7.50
N ALA A 96 -29.84 -14.88 6.76
CA ALA A 96 -30.03 -14.73 5.31
C ALA A 96 -29.68 -16.01 4.53
N ILE A 97 -28.63 -16.75 4.95
CA ILE A 97 -28.28 -18.05 4.36
C ILE A 97 -29.42 -19.06 4.55
N TYR A 98 -29.92 -19.20 5.78
CA TYR A 98 -31.01 -20.16 6.08
C TYR A 98 -32.32 -19.76 5.42
N GLN A 99 -32.64 -18.49 5.31
CA GLN A 99 -33.85 -17.98 4.67
C GLN A 99 -33.73 -17.87 3.14
N LYS A 100 -32.57 -18.21 2.58
CA LYS A 100 -32.25 -18.08 1.14
C LYS A 100 -32.48 -16.68 0.60
N GLU A 101 -32.19 -15.67 1.42
CA GLU A 101 -32.27 -14.28 1.01
C GLU A 101 -31.23 -13.93 -0.06
N LYS A 102 -31.59 -13.00 -0.93
CA LYS A 102 -30.65 -12.50 -1.94
C LYS A 102 -29.76 -11.41 -1.35
N MET A 103 -28.47 -11.67 -1.29
CA MET A 103 -27.45 -10.78 -0.76
C MET A 103 -26.65 -10.12 -1.87
N PHE A 104 -26.22 -8.89 -1.66
CA PHE A 104 -25.23 -8.23 -2.51
C PHE A 104 -24.02 -7.80 -1.68
N VAL A 105 -22.82 -8.01 -2.23
CA VAL A 105 -21.58 -7.43 -1.74
C VAL A 105 -21.25 -6.23 -2.60
N PHE A 106 -21.20 -5.06 -1.99
CA PHE A 106 -20.85 -3.80 -2.64
C PHE A 106 -19.42 -3.42 -2.22
N GLY A 107 -18.45 -3.57 -3.12
CA GLY A 107 -17.04 -3.27 -2.84
C GLY A 107 -16.56 -1.97 -3.44
N ASP A 108 -15.46 -1.41 -2.91
CA ASP A 108 -14.73 -0.38 -3.62
C ASP A 108 -14.03 -0.93 -4.86
N TYR A 109 -13.64 -0.05 -5.76
CA TYR A 109 -13.08 -0.34 -7.09
C TYR A 109 -11.56 -0.60 -7.10
N ASP A 110 -10.87 -0.46 -5.99
CA ASP A 110 -9.43 -0.75 -5.88
C ASP A 110 -9.15 -2.21 -5.48
N VAL A 111 -7.87 -2.57 -5.33
CA VAL A 111 -7.50 -3.96 -5.02
C VAL A 111 -8.04 -4.41 -3.68
N ASP A 112 -8.12 -3.53 -2.67
CA ASP A 112 -8.61 -3.88 -1.34
C ASP A 112 -10.11 -4.21 -1.39
N GLY A 113 -10.93 -3.31 -1.94
CA GLY A 113 -12.35 -3.53 -2.15
C GLY A 113 -12.66 -4.73 -3.06
N ILE A 114 -11.91 -4.90 -4.17
CA ILE A 114 -12.05 -6.02 -5.11
C ILE A 114 -11.73 -7.36 -4.43
N THR A 115 -10.61 -7.45 -3.69
CA THR A 115 -10.22 -8.70 -3.03
C THR A 115 -11.13 -9.05 -1.85
N GLY A 116 -11.54 -8.04 -1.07
CA GLY A 116 -12.50 -8.22 0.00
C GLY A 116 -13.88 -8.69 -0.50
N THR A 117 -14.35 -8.12 -1.62
CA THR A 117 -15.57 -8.58 -2.31
C THR A 117 -15.41 -10.02 -2.80
N ALA A 118 -14.26 -10.35 -3.40
CA ALA A 118 -14.00 -11.69 -3.92
C ALA A 118 -13.99 -12.75 -2.81
N ILE A 119 -13.33 -12.50 -1.67
CA ILE A 119 -13.30 -13.47 -0.57
C ILE A 119 -14.68 -13.68 0.06
N LEU A 120 -15.48 -12.61 0.24
CA LEU A 120 -16.84 -12.73 0.75
C LEU A 120 -17.73 -13.52 -0.21
N LYS A 121 -17.67 -13.19 -1.51
CA LYS A 121 -18.43 -13.93 -2.53
C LYS A 121 -18.07 -15.41 -2.52
N LEU A 122 -16.78 -15.75 -2.60
CA LEU A 122 -16.30 -17.13 -2.63
C LEU A 122 -16.72 -17.92 -1.38
N PHE A 123 -16.60 -17.29 -0.19
CA PHE A 123 -17.00 -17.94 1.05
C PHE A 123 -18.53 -18.14 1.12
N LEU A 124 -19.31 -17.13 0.80
CA LEU A 124 -20.77 -17.20 0.81
C LEU A 124 -21.31 -18.20 -0.23
N ASP A 125 -20.70 -18.25 -1.43
CA ASP A 125 -21.01 -19.30 -2.43
C ASP A 125 -20.74 -20.71 -1.87
N SER A 126 -19.61 -20.88 -1.15
CA SER A 126 -19.22 -22.19 -0.58
C SER A 126 -20.16 -22.72 0.50
N VAL A 127 -20.95 -21.84 1.12
CA VAL A 127 -22.00 -22.19 2.09
C VAL A 127 -23.41 -22.17 1.49
N GLY A 128 -23.53 -22.09 0.17
CA GLY A 128 -24.80 -22.16 -0.56
C GLY A 128 -25.65 -20.90 -0.47
N ALA A 129 -25.06 -19.76 -0.18
CA ALA A 129 -25.77 -18.49 -0.12
C ALA A 129 -26.11 -17.93 -1.51
N HIS A 130 -27.23 -17.21 -1.62
CA HIS A 130 -27.58 -16.46 -2.84
C HIS A 130 -26.90 -15.09 -2.84
N VAL A 131 -25.66 -15.03 -3.31
CA VAL A 131 -24.86 -13.79 -3.28
C VAL A 131 -24.45 -13.32 -4.67
N SER A 132 -24.60 -12.02 -4.92
CA SER A 132 -24.08 -11.29 -6.07
C SER A 132 -23.18 -10.16 -5.60
N PHE A 133 -22.48 -9.50 -6.50
CA PHE A 133 -21.63 -8.36 -6.16
C PHE A 133 -21.91 -7.15 -7.06
N TYR A 134 -21.51 -5.98 -6.59
CA TYR A 134 -21.51 -4.74 -7.33
C TYR A 134 -20.24 -3.95 -7.02
N ILE A 135 -19.56 -3.45 -8.04
CA ILE A 135 -18.42 -2.53 -7.90
C ILE A 135 -18.75 -1.27 -8.71
N PRO A 136 -18.76 -0.07 -8.10
CA PRO A 136 -19.08 1.16 -8.80
C PRO A 136 -17.99 1.57 -9.78
N GLU A 137 -18.37 2.24 -10.86
CA GLU A 137 -17.42 2.82 -11.79
C GLU A 137 -16.95 4.20 -11.30
N ARG A 138 -15.69 4.27 -10.88
CA ARG A 138 -15.09 5.46 -10.26
C ARG A 138 -15.38 6.79 -10.96
N LEU A 139 -15.32 6.81 -12.30
CA LEU A 139 -15.46 8.03 -13.09
C LEU A 139 -16.91 8.47 -13.25
N GLN A 140 -17.87 7.54 -13.23
CA GLN A 140 -19.29 7.81 -13.46
C GLN A 140 -20.08 7.88 -12.15
N GLU A 141 -19.76 6.98 -11.20
CA GLU A 141 -20.52 6.79 -9.97
C GLU A 141 -19.79 7.34 -8.73
N GLY A 142 -18.47 7.53 -8.80
CA GLY A 142 -17.66 8.03 -7.69
C GLY A 142 -17.23 6.94 -6.70
N TYR A 143 -16.94 7.35 -5.47
CA TYR A 143 -16.56 6.48 -4.35
C TYR A 143 -17.76 6.27 -3.42
N GLY A 144 -17.90 5.05 -2.90
CA GLY A 144 -18.92 4.67 -1.92
C GLY A 144 -20.27 4.37 -2.55
N LEU A 145 -21.29 4.27 -1.68
CA LEU A 145 -22.66 3.97 -2.08
C LEU A 145 -23.24 5.13 -2.90
N ASN A 146 -24.11 4.80 -3.86
CA ASN A 146 -24.85 5.79 -4.65
C ASN A 146 -26.27 5.30 -4.94
N VAL A 147 -27.20 6.23 -5.09
CA VAL A 147 -28.63 5.92 -5.28
C VAL A 147 -28.90 5.06 -6.51
N PRO A 148 -28.34 5.33 -7.73
CA PRO A 148 -28.58 4.49 -8.90
C PRO A 148 -28.16 3.02 -8.70
N ALA A 149 -27.01 2.78 -8.05
CA ALA A 149 -26.55 1.43 -7.74
C ALA A 149 -27.48 0.73 -6.73
N LEU A 150 -27.92 1.44 -5.69
CA LEU A 150 -28.85 0.90 -4.69
C LEU A 150 -30.20 0.54 -5.29
N GLU A 151 -30.75 1.37 -6.16
CA GLU A 151 -31.99 1.09 -6.91
C GLU A 151 -31.84 -0.15 -7.79
N LYS A 152 -30.75 -0.27 -8.52
CA LYS A 152 -30.43 -1.45 -9.34
C LYS A 152 -30.32 -2.72 -8.51
N ILE A 153 -29.61 -2.67 -7.39
CA ILE A 153 -29.44 -3.79 -6.46
C ILE A 153 -30.79 -4.21 -5.88
N ARG A 154 -31.62 -3.24 -5.48
CA ARG A 154 -32.97 -3.49 -4.98
C ARG A 154 -33.89 -4.11 -6.04
N ALA A 155 -33.86 -3.58 -7.26
CA ALA A 155 -34.62 -4.13 -8.39
C ALA A 155 -34.25 -5.58 -8.73
N LEU A 156 -33.01 -5.96 -8.46
CA LEU A 156 -32.54 -7.35 -8.56
C LEU A 156 -33.02 -8.23 -7.39
N GLY A 157 -33.76 -7.70 -6.42
CA GLY A 157 -34.39 -8.42 -5.32
C GLY A 157 -33.50 -8.60 -4.07
N ALA A 158 -32.51 -7.77 -3.88
CA ALA A 158 -31.68 -7.81 -2.67
C ALA A 158 -32.49 -7.42 -1.42
N SER A 159 -32.30 -8.15 -0.32
CA SER A 159 -32.78 -7.83 1.02
C SER A 159 -31.64 -7.48 1.99
N LEU A 160 -30.40 -7.89 1.68
CA LEU A 160 -29.20 -7.65 2.48
C LEU A 160 -28.06 -7.14 1.59
N LEU A 161 -27.51 -5.98 1.96
CA LEU A 161 -26.34 -5.36 1.36
C LEU A 161 -25.17 -5.42 2.33
N ILE A 162 -24.02 -5.90 1.87
CA ILE A 162 -22.77 -5.94 2.64
C ILE A 162 -21.77 -5.06 1.92
N THR A 163 -21.33 -3.95 2.53
CA THR A 163 -20.28 -3.13 1.92
C THR A 163 -18.90 -3.66 2.29
N VAL A 164 -17.93 -3.43 1.43
CA VAL A 164 -16.52 -3.80 1.64
C VAL A 164 -15.65 -2.61 1.25
N ASP A 165 -14.82 -2.17 2.21
CA ASP A 165 -13.87 -1.09 2.00
C ASP A 165 -14.53 0.26 1.65
N CYS A 166 -15.76 0.41 2.03
CA CYS A 166 -16.57 1.63 1.87
C CYS A 166 -17.80 1.61 2.77
N GLY A 167 -18.50 2.72 2.83
CA GLY A 167 -19.81 2.81 3.48
C GLY A 167 -19.82 3.55 4.81
N ILE A 168 -18.68 3.69 5.50
CA ILE A 168 -18.64 4.35 6.83
C ILE A 168 -19.04 5.83 6.76
N SER A 169 -18.85 6.47 5.63
CA SER A 169 -19.21 7.88 5.38
C SER A 169 -20.55 8.07 4.67
N ASP A 170 -21.24 6.98 4.30
CA ASP A 170 -22.42 6.99 3.43
C ASP A 170 -23.75 7.05 4.20
N TYR A 171 -23.88 7.97 5.18
CA TYR A 171 -25.05 8.06 6.05
C TYR A 171 -26.39 8.12 5.28
N ASP A 172 -26.51 9.03 4.31
CA ASP A 172 -27.76 9.26 3.59
C ASP A 172 -28.09 8.11 2.61
N HIS A 173 -27.08 7.50 2.00
CA HIS A 173 -27.23 6.33 1.14
C HIS A 173 -27.66 5.08 1.91
N VAL A 174 -27.12 4.88 3.13
CA VAL A 174 -27.54 3.80 4.02
C VAL A 174 -28.98 3.99 4.47
N LEU A 175 -29.39 5.22 4.79
CA LEU A 175 -30.77 5.54 5.13
C LEU A 175 -31.70 5.24 3.95
N PHE A 176 -31.34 5.67 2.74
CA PHE A 176 -32.07 5.35 1.51
C PHE A 176 -32.23 3.83 1.31
N ALA A 177 -31.16 3.05 1.45
CA ALA A 177 -31.22 1.58 1.32
C ALA A 177 -32.19 0.94 2.32
N ARG A 178 -32.19 1.41 3.57
CA ARG A 178 -33.13 0.97 4.61
C ARG A 178 -34.59 1.30 4.29
N ASP A 179 -34.85 2.51 3.80
CA ASP A 179 -36.18 2.96 3.37
C ASP A 179 -36.70 2.12 2.20
N GLN A 180 -35.80 1.56 1.38
CA GLN A 180 -36.12 0.57 0.34
C GLN A 180 -36.27 -0.86 0.86
N GLY A 181 -36.19 -1.08 2.17
CA GLY A 181 -36.35 -2.41 2.81
C GLY A 181 -35.13 -3.33 2.67
N MET A 182 -33.92 -2.77 2.53
CA MET A 182 -32.67 -3.52 2.55
C MET A 182 -31.95 -3.31 3.88
N ASP A 183 -31.56 -4.41 4.56
CA ASP A 183 -30.60 -4.32 5.64
C ASP A 183 -29.20 -4.02 5.09
N VAL A 184 -28.43 -3.18 5.78
CA VAL A 184 -27.07 -2.83 5.38
C VAL A 184 -26.09 -3.25 6.47
N ILE A 185 -25.07 -4.01 6.11
CA ILE A 185 -23.91 -4.33 6.93
C ILE A 185 -22.70 -3.62 6.33
N ILE A 186 -22.07 -2.75 7.10
CA ILE A 186 -20.86 -2.03 6.68
C ILE A 186 -19.64 -2.79 7.16
N THR A 187 -18.71 -3.15 6.24
CA THR A 187 -17.34 -3.54 6.59
C THR A 187 -16.37 -2.54 5.99
N ASP A 188 -15.69 -1.80 6.84
CA ASP A 188 -14.85 -0.67 6.44
C ASP A 188 -13.68 -0.48 7.41
N HIS A 189 -12.64 0.23 6.99
CA HIS A 189 -11.48 0.54 7.81
C HIS A 189 -11.09 2.03 7.74
N HIS A 190 -11.80 2.81 6.95
CA HIS A 190 -11.59 4.24 6.82
C HIS A 190 -11.91 5.01 8.12
N GLU A 191 -11.49 6.27 8.20
CA GLU A 191 -11.76 7.11 9.36
C GLU A 191 -13.26 7.27 9.60
N VAL A 192 -13.65 7.17 10.86
CA VAL A 192 -15.05 7.20 11.26
C VAL A 192 -15.53 8.65 11.35
N PRO A 193 -16.57 9.06 10.61
CA PRO A 193 -17.11 10.40 10.68
C PRO A 193 -17.87 10.65 11.99
N GLU A 194 -18.13 11.92 12.33
CA GLU A 194 -18.95 12.28 13.49
C GLU A 194 -20.35 11.63 13.44
N LYS A 195 -20.94 11.54 12.25
CA LYS A 195 -22.26 10.95 12.02
C LYS A 195 -22.11 9.57 11.38
N ILE A 196 -22.18 8.52 12.19
CA ILE A 196 -22.09 7.12 11.73
C ILE A 196 -23.39 6.72 11.05
N PRO A 197 -23.35 6.01 9.89
CA PRO A 197 -24.53 5.48 9.21
C PRO A 197 -25.40 4.58 10.09
N LEU A 198 -26.71 4.70 9.98
CA LEU A 198 -27.69 3.88 10.72
C LEU A 198 -27.87 2.51 10.06
N ALA A 199 -26.79 1.79 9.81
CA ALA A 199 -26.79 0.45 9.25
C ALA A 199 -27.28 -0.60 10.28
N TYR A 200 -27.66 -1.80 9.79
CA TYR A 200 -27.96 -2.93 10.67
C TYR A 200 -26.77 -3.26 11.57
N ALA A 201 -25.56 -3.32 11.00
CA ALA A 201 -24.31 -3.47 11.73
C ALA A 201 -23.20 -2.65 11.05
N VAL A 202 -22.29 -2.09 11.85
CA VAL A 202 -21.12 -1.37 11.37
C VAL A 202 -19.87 -2.04 11.91
N ILE A 203 -19.07 -2.63 11.02
CA ILE A 203 -17.83 -3.31 11.36
C ILE A 203 -16.68 -2.42 10.89
N ASN A 204 -16.08 -1.70 11.83
CA ASN A 204 -14.90 -0.88 11.60
C ASN A 204 -14.06 -0.86 12.89
N PRO A 205 -12.78 -1.28 12.85
CA PRO A 205 -11.93 -1.32 14.04
C PRO A 205 -11.77 0.03 14.73
N LYS A 206 -11.87 1.14 13.98
CA LYS A 206 -11.69 2.51 14.46
C LYS A 206 -12.91 3.10 15.15
N GLN A 207 -14.07 2.41 15.16
CA GLN A 207 -15.26 2.89 15.84
C GLN A 207 -15.02 3.12 17.33
N GLU A 208 -15.64 4.14 17.88
CA GLU A 208 -15.71 4.36 19.32
C GLU A 208 -16.36 3.14 20.03
N GLY A 209 -15.74 2.69 21.12
CA GLY A 209 -16.16 1.52 21.88
C GLY A 209 -15.86 0.17 21.21
N CYS A 210 -15.09 0.13 20.10
CA CYS A 210 -14.62 -1.11 19.52
C CYS A 210 -13.46 -1.70 20.34
N GLY A 211 -13.67 -2.90 20.92
CA GLY A 211 -12.68 -3.61 21.74
C GLY A 211 -11.56 -4.30 20.95
N PHE A 212 -11.61 -4.28 19.61
CA PHE A 212 -10.57 -4.86 18.77
C PHE A 212 -9.29 -4.00 18.85
N PRO A 213 -8.14 -4.57 19.28
CA PRO A 213 -6.97 -3.75 19.63
C PRO A 213 -6.31 -3.12 18.40
N PHE A 214 -6.19 -3.87 17.28
CA PHE A 214 -5.51 -3.42 16.08
C PHE A 214 -6.45 -2.59 15.18
N LYS A 215 -6.13 -1.30 14.98
CA LYS A 215 -7.00 -0.35 14.28
C LYS A 215 -6.70 -0.18 12.78
N HIS A 216 -5.64 -0.82 12.28
CA HIS A 216 -5.09 -0.59 10.94
C HIS A 216 -5.26 -1.78 10.00
N LEU A 217 -6.34 -2.58 10.17
CA LEU A 217 -6.69 -3.59 9.18
C LEU A 217 -7.01 -2.92 7.84
N ALA A 218 -6.67 -3.57 6.72
CA ALA A 218 -7.22 -3.25 5.41
C ALA A 218 -8.70 -3.68 5.33
N GLY A 219 -9.46 -3.16 4.36
CA GLY A 219 -10.86 -3.52 4.15
C GLY A 219 -11.06 -5.02 3.92
N VAL A 220 -10.19 -5.66 3.13
CA VAL A 220 -10.15 -7.13 2.96
C VAL A 220 -9.89 -7.86 4.28
N GLY A 221 -9.07 -7.30 5.16
CA GLY A 221 -8.81 -7.84 6.50
C GLY A 221 -10.07 -7.83 7.38
N VAL A 222 -10.84 -6.73 7.33
CA VAL A 222 -12.13 -6.62 8.03
C VAL A 222 -13.13 -7.63 7.47
N ALA A 223 -13.24 -7.75 6.15
CA ALA A 223 -14.07 -8.75 5.47
C ALA A 223 -13.65 -10.18 5.83
N PHE A 224 -12.35 -10.46 5.95
CA PHE A 224 -11.85 -11.77 6.38
C PHE A 224 -12.21 -12.09 7.82
N TYR A 225 -12.16 -11.12 8.73
CA TYR A 225 -12.66 -11.31 10.10
C TYR A 225 -14.16 -11.60 10.15
N LEU A 226 -14.97 -11.01 9.26
CA LEU A 226 -16.38 -11.36 9.12
C LEU A 226 -16.54 -12.83 8.68
N ILE A 227 -15.76 -13.29 7.71
CA ILE A 227 -15.74 -14.71 7.29
C ILE A 227 -15.35 -15.63 8.45
N ILE A 228 -14.32 -15.29 9.24
CA ILE A 228 -13.92 -16.05 10.43
C ILE A 228 -15.08 -16.16 11.42
N ALA A 229 -15.81 -15.06 11.65
CA ALA A 229 -16.95 -15.02 12.56
C ALA A 229 -18.12 -15.88 12.07
N ILE A 230 -18.49 -15.77 10.79
CA ILE A 230 -19.57 -16.57 10.18
C ILE A 230 -19.22 -18.07 10.27
N ARG A 231 -18.01 -18.46 9.82
CA ARG A 231 -17.55 -19.85 9.88
C ARG A 231 -17.57 -20.41 11.30
N LYS A 232 -17.14 -19.61 12.29
CA LYS A 232 -17.14 -20.00 13.69
C LYS A 232 -18.56 -20.29 14.19
N LEU A 233 -19.52 -19.40 13.94
CA LEU A 233 -20.90 -19.57 14.37
C LEU A 233 -21.58 -20.73 13.65
N LEU A 234 -21.44 -20.86 12.33
CA LEU A 234 -21.98 -22.01 11.58
C LEU A 234 -21.44 -23.35 12.09
N ARG A 235 -20.14 -23.38 12.48
CA ARG A 235 -19.53 -24.56 13.08
C ARG A 235 -20.13 -24.88 14.45
N GLU A 236 -20.36 -23.87 15.29
CA GLU A 236 -20.97 -23.99 16.61
C GLU A 236 -22.44 -24.52 16.48
N GLU A 237 -23.15 -24.17 15.40
CA GLU A 237 -24.49 -24.62 15.07
C GLU A 237 -24.53 -26.00 14.37
N GLY A 238 -23.37 -26.62 14.09
CA GLY A 238 -23.29 -27.94 13.46
C GLY A 238 -23.58 -27.95 11.95
N PHE A 239 -23.48 -26.81 11.26
CA PHE A 239 -23.75 -26.68 9.83
C PHE A 239 -22.99 -27.70 8.98
N TRP A 240 -21.74 -28.00 9.32
CA TRP A 240 -20.90 -29.02 8.66
C TRP A 240 -20.85 -30.33 9.47
N SER A 241 -22.00 -30.92 9.79
CA SER A 241 -22.04 -32.18 10.55
C SER A 241 -21.44 -33.37 9.81
N HIS A 242 -21.40 -33.34 8.47
CA HIS A 242 -20.92 -34.42 7.60
C HIS A 242 -19.77 -34.03 6.67
N GLU A 243 -19.40 -32.78 6.65
CA GLU A 243 -18.34 -32.22 5.77
C GLU A 243 -17.34 -31.38 6.56
N ALA A 244 -16.14 -31.21 6.03
CA ALA A 244 -15.18 -30.29 6.63
C ALA A 244 -15.54 -28.84 6.30
N PRO A 245 -15.47 -27.91 7.27
CA PRO A 245 -15.68 -26.50 6.99
C PRO A 245 -14.60 -25.96 6.04
N PRO A 246 -14.90 -24.93 5.23
CA PRO A 246 -13.92 -24.31 4.31
C PRO A 246 -12.61 -23.96 5.00
N ASN A 247 -11.49 -24.25 4.33
CA ASN A 247 -10.16 -23.91 4.83
C ASN A 247 -9.88 -22.42 4.60
N LEU A 248 -9.96 -21.61 5.64
CA LEU A 248 -9.77 -20.16 5.51
C LEU A 248 -8.34 -19.74 5.13
N ARG A 249 -7.35 -20.63 5.28
CA ARG A 249 -5.99 -20.34 4.83
C ARG A 249 -5.92 -20.09 3.32
N GLU A 250 -6.78 -20.72 2.54
CA GLU A 250 -6.81 -20.58 1.08
C GLU A 250 -7.22 -19.18 0.60
N TYR A 251 -7.89 -18.39 1.46
CA TYR A 251 -8.28 -17.01 1.14
C TYR A 251 -7.16 -16.01 1.41
N LEU A 252 -6.08 -16.43 2.11
CA LEU A 252 -4.98 -15.53 2.47
C LEU A 252 -4.20 -15.03 1.25
N ASP A 253 -4.29 -15.71 0.12
CA ASP A 253 -3.75 -15.20 -1.14
C ASP A 253 -4.38 -13.84 -1.53
N LEU A 254 -5.70 -13.74 -1.47
CA LEU A 254 -6.44 -12.52 -1.78
C LEU A 254 -6.36 -11.50 -0.63
N VAL A 255 -6.42 -11.96 0.63
CA VAL A 255 -6.23 -11.07 1.80
C VAL A 255 -4.87 -10.39 1.75
N THR A 256 -3.82 -11.13 1.39
CA THR A 256 -2.47 -10.55 1.24
C THR A 256 -2.41 -9.55 0.10
N LEU A 257 -3.04 -9.87 -1.03
CA LEU A 257 -3.05 -9.01 -2.22
C LEU A 257 -3.69 -7.65 -1.90
N GLY A 258 -4.87 -7.62 -1.25
CA GLY A 258 -5.55 -6.39 -0.84
C GLY A 258 -4.76 -5.64 0.24
N THR A 259 -4.36 -6.32 1.32
CA THR A 259 -3.60 -5.71 2.42
C THR A 259 -2.32 -5.01 1.97
N VAL A 260 -1.56 -5.63 1.05
CA VAL A 260 -0.32 -5.04 0.52
C VAL A 260 -0.62 -3.90 -0.45
N ALA A 261 -1.68 -4.02 -1.24
CA ALA A 261 -2.05 -3.00 -2.22
C ALA A 261 -2.58 -1.71 -1.58
N ASP A 262 -3.26 -1.81 -0.46
CA ASP A 262 -3.79 -0.68 0.32
C ASP A 262 -2.72 0.04 1.15
N ILE A 263 -1.51 -0.50 1.21
CA ILE A 263 -0.34 0.11 1.87
C ILE A 263 -0.56 0.33 3.39
N VAL A 264 -1.45 -0.41 4.02
CA VAL A 264 -1.64 -0.38 5.49
C VAL A 264 -0.40 -0.88 6.24
N PRO A 265 -0.24 -0.52 7.53
CA PRO A 265 0.85 -0.99 8.37
C PRO A 265 1.02 -2.52 8.35
N LEU A 266 2.21 -3.04 7.97
CA LEU A 266 2.52 -4.48 7.99
C LEU A 266 3.03 -4.94 9.36
N ILE A 267 2.22 -4.66 10.38
CA ILE A 267 2.42 -5.06 11.78
C ILE A 267 1.19 -5.87 12.26
N GLU A 268 1.28 -6.48 13.42
CA GLU A 268 0.21 -7.24 14.08
C GLU A 268 -0.56 -8.16 13.09
N GLU A 269 -1.88 -8.05 12.98
CA GLU A 269 -2.75 -8.89 12.14
C GLU A 269 -2.39 -8.81 10.65
N ASN A 270 -2.13 -7.61 10.12
CA ASN A 270 -1.74 -7.45 8.72
C ASN A 270 -0.44 -8.18 8.41
N ARG A 271 0.54 -8.13 9.34
CA ARG A 271 1.77 -8.89 9.22
C ARG A 271 1.52 -10.40 9.21
N ILE A 272 0.64 -10.90 10.09
CA ILE A 272 0.27 -12.32 10.13
C ILE A 272 -0.35 -12.75 8.80
N PHE A 273 -1.33 -11.98 8.30
CA PHE A 273 -1.98 -12.26 7.02
C PHE A 273 -0.97 -12.30 5.87
N VAL A 274 -0.15 -11.26 5.75
CA VAL A 274 0.80 -11.15 4.66
C VAL A 274 1.89 -12.23 4.75
N LYS A 275 2.45 -12.49 5.94
CA LYS A 275 3.46 -13.52 6.15
C LYS A 275 2.96 -14.91 5.72
N GLN A 276 1.76 -15.28 6.14
CA GLN A 276 1.16 -16.58 5.82
C GLN A 276 0.62 -16.61 4.37
N GLY A 277 0.08 -15.50 3.89
CA GLY A 277 -0.54 -15.47 2.58
C GLY A 277 0.48 -15.39 1.43
N LEU A 278 1.68 -14.87 1.64
CA LEU A 278 2.75 -14.95 0.63
C LEU A 278 3.05 -16.41 0.26
N GLU A 279 3.09 -17.32 1.24
CA GLU A 279 3.23 -18.76 1.00
C GLU A 279 2.05 -19.32 0.19
N VAL A 280 0.82 -18.86 0.47
CA VAL A 280 -0.39 -19.29 -0.25
C VAL A 280 -0.40 -18.75 -1.69
N ILE A 281 0.02 -17.50 -1.92
CA ILE A 281 0.14 -16.94 -3.28
C ILE A 281 1.11 -17.74 -4.14
N GLU A 282 2.21 -18.24 -3.57
CA GLU A 282 3.18 -19.04 -4.31
C GLU A 282 2.56 -20.31 -4.88
N THR A 283 1.70 -20.96 -4.11
CA THR A 283 1.08 -22.26 -4.41
C THR A 283 -0.42 -22.19 -4.76
N THR A 284 -0.93 -20.99 -5.01
CA THR A 284 -2.36 -20.76 -5.25
C THR A 284 -2.91 -21.61 -6.41
N GLN A 285 -4.10 -22.14 -6.20
CA GLN A 285 -4.84 -22.89 -7.23
C GLN A 285 -5.89 -22.02 -7.95
N ARG A 286 -5.99 -20.72 -7.58
CA ARG A 286 -6.90 -19.78 -8.26
C ARG A 286 -6.43 -19.49 -9.66
N VAL A 287 -7.19 -19.92 -10.67
CA VAL A 287 -6.82 -19.75 -12.08
C VAL A 287 -6.60 -18.28 -12.46
N GLY A 288 -7.41 -17.37 -11.90
CA GLY A 288 -7.25 -15.93 -12.13
C GLY A 288 -5.94 -15.37 -11.55
N LEU A 289 -5.53 -15.80 -10.37
CA LEU A 289 -4.28 -15.35 -9.76
C LEU A 289 -3.07 -15.99 -10.45
N GLN A 290 -3.16 -17.24 -10.89
CA GLN A 290 -2.14 -17.89 -11.72
C GLN A 290 -1.95 -17.15 -13.04
N ALA A 291 -3.04 -16.83 -13.75
CA ALA A 291 -3.00 -16.06 -14.98
C ALA A 291 -2.39 -14.67 -14.78
N LEU A 292 -2.74 -14.00 -13.68
CA LEU A 292 -2.17 -12.71 -13.30
C LEU A 292 -0.66 -12.78 -13.01
N LYS A 293 -0.19 -13.81 -12.29
CA LYS A 293 1.24 -14.07 -12.05
C LYS A 293 2.00 -14.29 -13.36
N LYS A 294 1.43 -15.10 -14.27
CA LYS A 294 2.02 -15.44 -15.57
C LYS A 294 2.22 -14.20 -16.43
N ILE A 295 1.17 -13.41 -16.66
CA ILE A 295 1.27 -12.21 -17.52
C ILE A 295 2.16 -11.11 -16.90
N SER A 296 2.26 -11.09 -15.57
CA SER A 296 3.13 -10.16 -14.83
C SER A 296 4.60 -10.58 -14.84
N GLY A 297 4.94 -11.77 -15.37
CA GLY A 297 6.30 -12.30 -15.41
C GLY A 297 6.86 -12.67 -14.04
N VAL A 298 5.98 -13.09 -13.09
CA VAL A 298 6.35 -13.45 -11.72
C VAL A 298 6.01 -14.90 -11.35
N GLU A 299 5.71 -15.74 -12.32
CA GLU A 299 5.27 -17.12 -12.13
C GLU A 299 6.29 -17.97 -11.35
N ASN A 300 7.58 -17.78 -11.63
CA ASN A 300 8.69 -18.57 -11.08
C ASN A 300 9.61 -17.74 -10.14
N ILE A 301 9.08 -16.65 -9.58
CA ILE A 301 9.82 -15.77 -8.69
C ILE A 301 9.14 -15.79 -7.32
N PRO A 302 9.87 -15.95 -6.21
CA PRO A 302 9.29 -15.84 -4.88
C PRO A 302 8.52 -14.54 -4.71
N VAL A 303 7.26 -14.64 -4.28
CA VAL A 303 6.39 -13.48 -4.17
C VAL A 303 6.76 -12.66 -2.93
N SER A 304 6.90 -11.36 -3.12
CA SER A 304 7.18 -10.40 -2.06
C SER A 304 6.14 -9.26 -2.09
N PRO A 305 6.01 -8.48 -1.00
CA PRO A 305 5.16 -7.29 -1.03
C PRO A 305 5.49 -6.33 -2.17
N ASP A 306 6.77 -6.14 -2.50
CA ASP A 306 7.19 -5.31 -3.65
C ASP A 306 6.62 -5.85 -4.97
N LEU A 307 6.68 -7.18 -5.20
CA LEU A 307 6.12 -7.78 -6.42
C LEU A 307 4.60 -7.60 -6.49
N ILE A 308 3.92 -7.72 -5.37
CA ILE A 308 2.48 -7.44 -5.30
C ILE A 308 2.22 -5.98 -5.69
N SER A 309 2.85 -5.03 -5.00
CA SER A 309 2.61 -3.58 -5.20
C SER A 309 2.96 -3.09 -6.60
N TYR A 310 4.03 -3.65 -7.23
CA TYR A 310 4.52 -3.13 -8.52
C TYR A 310 4.16 -3.98 -9.74
N ARG A 311 3.75 -5.24 -9.55
CA ARG A 311 3.48 -6.14 -10.66
C ARG A 311 2.03 -6.63 -10.69
N LEU A 312 1.47 -7.06 -9.56
CA LEU A 312 0.13 -7.65 -9.52
C LEU A 312 -0.95 -6.59 -9.30
N ALA A 313 -0.87 -5.83 -8.23
CA ALA A 313 -1.88 -4.85 -7.84
C ALA A 313 -2.17 -3.78 -8.91
N PRO A 314 -1.20 -3.22 -9.66
CA PRO A 314 -1.49 -2.23 -10.69
C PRO A 314 -2.40 -2.72 -11.82
N ARG A 315 -2.36 -4.03 -12.14
CA ARG A 315 -3.22 -4.65 -13.15
C ARG A 315 -4.67 -4.79 -12.70
N ILE A 316 -4.88 -5.01 -11.41
CA ILE A 316 -6.23 -5.02 -10.83
C ILE A 316 -6.74 -3.60 -10.64
N ASN A 317 -5.91 -2.69 -10.12
CA ASN A 317 -6.28 -1.28 -9.91
C ASN A 317 -6.69 -0.54 -11.18
N VAL A 318 -6.30 -1.03 -12.36
CA VAL A 318 -6.72 -0.41 -13.61
C VAL A 318 -8.23 -0.56 -13.85
N CYS A 319 -8.87 -1.59 -13.29
CA CYS A 319 -10.32 -1.79 -13.36
C CYS A 319 -11.09 -0.54 -12.87
N GLY A 320 -10.68 0.02 -11.73
CA GLY A 320 -11.29 1.22 -11.17
C GLY A 320 -10.90 2.54 -11.86
N ARG A 321 -9.85 2.54 -12.72
CA ARG A 321 -9.35 3.77 -13.37
C ARG A 321 -9.89 3.98 -14.77
N LEU A 322 -10.22 2.90 -15.49
CA LEU A 322 -10.59 2.92 -16.89
C LEU A 322 -11.96 2.25 -17.18
N GLY A 323 -12.82 2.11 -16.15
CA GLY A 323 -14.24 1.81 -16.31
C GLY A 323 -14.58 0.32 -16.50
N GLN A 324 -13.96 -0.58 -15.74
CA GLN A 324 -14.25 -2.02 -15.80
C GLN A 324 -14.18 -2.70 -14.42
N ALA A 325 -14.68 -2.03 -13.41
CA ALA A 325 -14.45 -2.38 -12.00
C ALA A 325 -14.83 -3.83 -11.62
N GLY A 326 -15.94 -4.35 -12.13
CA GLY A 326 -16.38 -5.72 -11.83
C GLY A 326 -15.47 -6.84 -12.37
N LYS A 327 -14.65 -6.57 -13.40
CA LYS A 327 -13.75 -7.59 -13.99
C LYS A 327 -12.69 -8.10 -13.00
N GLY A 328 -12.25 -7.24 -12.07
CA GLY A 328 -11.31 -7.64 -11.03
C GLY A 328 -11.86 -8.74 -10.13
N VAL A 329 -13.11 -8.59 -9.68
CA VAL A 329 -13.80 -9.62 -8.87
C VAL A 329 -14.00 -10.89 -9.70
N THR A 330 -14.48 -10.77 -10.94
CA THR A 330 -14.68 -11.94 -11.83
C THR A 330 -13.37 -12.70 -12.03
N LEU A 331 -12.25 -12.01 -12.30
CA LEU A 331 -10.92 -12.63 -12.44
C LEU A 331 -10.55 -13.47 -11.20
N LEU A 332 -10.78 -12.91 -10.01
CA LEU A 332 -10.35 -13.54 -8.75
C LEU A 332 -11.31 -14.65 -8.28
N THR A 333 -12.52 -14.75 -8.85
CA THR A 333 -13.55 -15.71 -8.44
C THR A 333 -13.86 -16.78 -9.48
N THR A 334 -13.47 -16.58 -10.76
CA THR A 334 -13.72 -17.57 -11.80
C THR A 334 -12.91 -18.85 -11.62
N SER A 335 -13.49 -19.99 -12.00
CA SER A 335 -12.81 -21.28 -12.13
C SER A 335 -12.49 -21.62 -13.59
N ASP A 336 -12.92 -20.79 -14.55
CA ASP A 336 -12.66 -20.98 -15.97
C ASP A 336 -11.32 -20.36 -16.38
N GLN A 337 -10.39 -21.22 -16.80
CA GLN A 337 -9.06 -20.83 -17.26
C GLN A 337 -9.10 -19.88 -18.47
N VAL A 338 -10.03 -20.13 -19.42
CA VAL A 338 -10.14 -19.33 -20.65
C VAL A 338 -10.64 -17.92 -20.35
N GLU A 339 -11.65 -17.83 -19.45
CA GLU A 339 -12.17 -16.56 -18.97
C GLU A 339 -11.08 -15.77 -18.22
N ALA A 340 -10.34 -16.43 -17.31
CA ALA A 340 -9.25 -15.80 -16.57
C ALA A 340 -8.15 -15.25 -17.48
N GLU A 341 -7.70 -16.04 -18.47
CA GLU A 341 -6.67 -15.61 -19.44
C GLU A 341 -7.15 -14.44 -20.32
N LYS A 342 -8.43 -14.43 -20.70
CA LYS A 342 -9.03 -13.30 -21.43
C LYS A 342 -9.05 -12.03 -20.58
N ILE A 343 -9.58 -12.10 -19.36
CA ILE A 343 -9.69 -10.93 -18.47
C ILE A 343 -8.30 -10.38 -18.17
N VAL A 344 -7.35 -11.22 -17.79
CA VAL A 344 -6.01 -10.73 -17.40
C VAL A 344 -5.27 -10.08 -18.54
N LYS A 345 -5.50 -10.54 -19.79
CA LYS A 345 -4.94 -9.90 -21.00
C LYS A 345 -5.52 -8.50 -21.20
N GLU A 346 -6.84 -8.35 -21.06
CA GLU A 346 -7.50 -7.04 -21.14
C GLU A 346 -6.96 -6.08 -20.05
N LEU A 347 -6.79 -6.57 -18.80
CA LEU A 347 -6.24 -5.76 -17.72
C LEU A 347 -4.77 -5.36 -17.95
N ASP A 348 -3.96 -6.22 -18.52
CA ASP A 348 -2.56 -5.90 -18.84
C ASP A 348 -2.46 -4.86 -19.96
N GLU A 349 -3.29 -4.96 -21.00
CA GLU A 349 -3.39 -3.96 -22.05
C GLU A 349 -3.82 -2.59 -21.50
N GLU A 350 -4.84 -2.55 -20.66
CA GLU A 350 -5.30 -1.32 -20.00
C GLU A 350 -4.25 -0.75 -19.04
N ASN A 351 -3.53 -1.60 -18.29
CA ASN A 351 -2.42 -1.16 -17.46
C ASN A 351 -1.28 -0.58 -18.32
N GLY A 352 -1.02 -1.12 -19.49
CA GLY A 352 -0.09 -0.56 -20.48
C GLY A 352 -0.49 0.85 -20.93
N LYS A 353 -1.77 1.06 -21.27
CA LYS A 353 -2.32 2.39 -21.61
C LYS A 353 -2.18 3.37 -20.44
N ARG A 354 -2.54 2.94 -19.21
CA ARG A 354 -2.36 3.75 -18.02
C ARG A 354 -0.90 4.18 -17.82
N GLN A 355 0.08 3.29 -18.03
CA GLN A 355 1.50 3.60 -17.91
C GLN A 355 1.96 4.61 -18.99
N GLN A 356 1.41 4.56 -20.20
CA GLN A 356 1.69 5.54 -21.24
C GLN A 356 1.13 6.92 -20.87
N ILE A 357 -0.13 6.99 -20.41
CA ILE A 357 -0.77 8.22 -19.94
C ILE A 357 0.01 8.81 -18.75
N GLU A 358 0.38 7.98 -17.77
CA GLU A 358 1.20 8.39 -16.63
C GLU A 358 2.54 8.99 -17.04
N SER A 359 3.22 8.34 -17.99
CA SER A 359 4.51 8.82 -18.50
C SER A 359 4.38 10.13 -19.25
N ALA A 360 3.28 10.34 -20.01
CA ALA A 360 3.00 11.60 -20.66
C ALA A 360 2.73 12.73 -19.65
N ILE A 361 1.86 12.49 -18.66
CA ILE A 361 1.59 13.47 -17.59
C ILE A 361 2.88 13.84 -16.83
N PHE A 362 3.69 12.86 -16.48
CA PHE A 362 4.94 13.10 -15.77
C PHE A 362 5.93 13.92 -16.60
N LYS A 363 6.07 13.60 -17.89
CA LYS A 363 6.95 14.35 -18.81
C LYS A 363 6.49 15.79 -18.96
N ASP A 364 5.21 15.99 -19.16
CA ASP A 364 4.59 17.31 -19.30
C ASP A 364 4.77 18.16 -18.02
N ALA A 365 4.44 17.59 -16.85
CA ALA A 365 4.66 18.26 -15.56
C ALA A 365 6.15 18.61 -15.32
N CYS A 366 7.08 17.74 -15.70
CA CYS A 366 8.52 18.05 -15.64
C CYS A 366 8.90 19.22 -16.58
N GLY A 367 8.33 19.27 -17.80
CA GLY A 367 8.53 20.39 -18.71
C GLY A 367 8.07 21.71 -18.11
N MET A 368 6.86 21.74 -17.53
CA MET A 368 6.33 22.92 -16.83
C MET A 368 7.22 23.37 -15.65
N ILE A 369 7.83 22.42 -14.92
CA ILE A 369 8.75 22.72 -13.82
C ILE A 369 10.06 23.33 -14.37
N GLU A 370 10.59 22.80 -15.46
CA GLU A 370 11.83 23.28 -16.09
C GLU A 370 11.64 24.69 -16.67
N GLU A 371 10.46 25.01 -17.22
CA GLU A 371 10.09 26.34 -17.70
C GLU A 371 10.07 27.41 -16.60
N LEU A 372 9.93 27.04 -15.32
CA LEU A 372 10.03 27.98 -14.20
C LEU A 372 11.46 28.53 -14.01
N GLY A 373 12.48 27.93 -14.62
CA GLY A 373 13.89 28.32 -14.53
C GLY A 373 14.52 28.06 -13.16
N GLN A 374 13.98 28.66 -12.12
CA GLN A 374 14.43 28.50 -10.72
C GLN A 374 13.37 27.77 -9.89
N TRP A 375 13.03 26.54 -10.29
CA TRP A 375 12.00 25.74 -9.63
C TRP A 375 12.27 25.49 -8.13
N GLN A 376 13.53 25.54 -7.70
CA GLN A 376 13.93 25.38 -6.28
C GLN A 376 13.30 26.44 -5.37
N ASN A 377 12.91 27.60 -5.92
CA ASN A 377 12.23 28.66 -5.19
C ASN A 377 10.75 28.33 -4.94
N GLN A 378 10.16 27.42 -5.72
CA GLN A 378 8.80 26.96 -5.51
C GLN A 378 8.76 25.98 -4.34
N LYS A 379 7.82 26.18 -3.43
CA LYS A 379 7.63 25.31 -2.25
C LYS A 379 6.60 24.23 -2.52
N VAL A 380 5.63 24.53 -3.38
CA VAL A 380 4.57 23.61 -3.82
C VAL A 380 4.41 23.73 -5.33
N PHE A 381 4.31 22.60 -6.01
CA PHE A 381 3.96 22.58 -7.43
C PHE A 381 2.46 22.44 -7.61
N VAL A 382 1.84 23.34 -8.37
CA VAL A 382 0.42 23.25 -8.75
C VAL A 382 0.34 23.50 -10.25
N PHE A 383 0.03 22.44 -11.00
CA PHE A 383 -0.08 22.50 -12.47
C PHE A 383 -1.41 21.93 -12.94
N SER A 384 -1.86 22.37 -14.10
CA SER A 384 -3.09 21.92 -14.71
C SER A 384 -2.98 21.79 -16.22
N SER A 385 -3.68 20.81 -16.79
CA SER A 385 -3.77 20.61 -18.23
C SER A 385 -5.11 19.98 -18.62
N SER A 386 -5.66 20.36 -19.77
CA SER A 386 -6.82 19.70 -20.38
C SER A 386 -6.47 18.34 -21.02
N GLU A 387 -5.20 18.09 -21.26
CA GLU A 387 -4.71 16.83 -21.84
C GLU A 387 -4.54 15.72 -20.79
N TRP A 388 -4.66 16.04 -19.50
CA TRP A 388 -4.42 15.09 -18.45
C TRP A 388 -5.67 14.28 -18.08
N HIS A 389 -5.48 12.99 -17.83
CA HIS A 389 -6.57 12.10 -17.44
C HIS A 389 -6.80 12.13 -15.92
N PRO A 390 -8.03 12.43 -15.42
CA PRO A 390 -8.31 12.62 -13.99
C PRO A 390 -8.04 11.35 -13.15
N GLY A 391 -8.21 10.16 -13.71
CA GLY A 391 -7.90 8.88 -13.03
C GLY A 391 -6.40 8.57 -12.88
N VAL A 392 -5.51 9.34 -13.54
CA VAL A 392 -4.06 9.05 -13.58
C VAL A 392 -3.20 10.17 -13.00
N VAL A 393 -3.70 11.42 -12.92
CA VAL A 393 -2.94 12.57 -12.38
C VAL A 393 -2.35 12.31 -11.00
N GLY A 394 -2.99 11.51 -10.15
CA GLY A 394 -2.46 11.18 -8.82
C GLY A 394 -1.16 10.38 -8.86
N ILE A 395 -1.00 9.49 -9.86
CA ILE A 395 0.24 8.73 -10.03
C ILE A 395 1.34 9.66 -10.58
N GLY A 396 0.98 10.53 -11.52
CA GLY A 396 1.88 11.58 -12.02
C GLY A 396 2.38 12.49 -10.90
N ALA A 397 1.49 12.94 -10.01
CA ALA A 397 1.86 13.77 -8.85
C ALA A 397 2.84 13.04 -7.92
N SER A 398 2.64 11.75 -7.63
CA SER A 398 3.58 10.96 -6.83
C SER A 398 4.98 10.95 -7.46
N ARG A 399 5.10 10.72 -8.76
CA ARG A 399 6.40 10.73 -9.47
C ARG A 399 7.10 12.09 -9.45
N VAL A 400 6.32 13.19 -9.51
CA VAL A 400 6.89 14.54 -9.39
C VAL A 400 7.42 14.76 -7.98
N VAL A 401 6.68 14.37 -6.93
CA VAL A 401 7.16 14.43 -5.54
C VAL A 401 8.45 13.63 -5.37
N GLU A 402 8.52 12.43 -5.90
CA GLU A 402 9.73 11.60 -5.84
C GLU A 402 10.94 12.22 -6.51
N ARG A 403 10.72 12.88 -7.65
CA ARG A 403 11.82 13.50 -8.40
C ARG A 403 12.32 14.80 -7.78
N TYR A 404 11.41 15.64 -7.30
CA TYR A 404 11.75 17.01 -6.89
C TYR A 404 11.64 17.25 -5.38
N TYR A 405 11.08 16.29 -4.66
CA TYR A 405 10.79 16.36 -3.22
C TYR A 405 10.06 17.65 -2.82
N ARG A 406 8.96 17.93 -3.50
CA ARG A 406 8.06 19.07 -3.25
C ARG A 406 6.61 18.59 -3.21
N PRO A 407 5.77 19.10 -2.30
CA PRO A 407 4.33 18.87 -2.37
C PRO A 407 3.83 19.25 -3.77
N THR A 408 3.02 18.38 -4.38
CA THR A 408 2.62 18.52 -5.78
C THR A 408 1.14 18.28 -5.95
N ILE A 409 0.46 19.16 -6.68
CA ILE A 409 -0.93 19.05 -7.10
C ILE A 409 -0.96 19.09 -8.62
N LEU A 410 -1.44 18.00 -9.23
CA LEU A 410 -1.71 17.94 -10.66
C LEU A 410 -3.22 17.91 -10.90
N ILE A 411 -3.71 18.75 -11.80
CA ILE A 411 -5.13 19.01 -12.03
C ILE A 411 -5.49 18.74 -13.48
N ALA A 412 -6.36 17.76 -13.72
CA ALA A 412 -6.99 17.55 -15.02
C ALA A 412 -8.15 18.53 -15.19
N LEU A 413 -8.11 19.35 -16.24
CA LEU A 413 -9.16 20.33 -16.54
C LEU A 413 -10.28 19.69 -17.35
N ASP A 414 -11.52 19.97 -16.94
CA ASP A 414 -12.74 19.64 -17.68
C ASP A 414 -13.64 20.89 -17.70
N GLY A 415 -13.67 21.56 -18.84
CA GLY A 415 -14.38 22.82 -19.02
C GLY A 415 -13.90 23.90 -18.02
N ASN A 416 -14.82 24.37 -17.17
CA ASN A 416 -14.56 25.40 -16.17
C ASN A 416 -14.07 24.87 -14.82
N PHE A 417 -13.96 23.55 -14.68
CA PHE A 417 -13.52 22.91 -13.44
C PHE A 417 -12.27 22.07 -13.66
N GLY A 418 -11.57 21.78 -12.59
CA GLY A 418 -10.44 20.89 -12.57
C GLY A 418 -10.57 19.86 -11.46
N HIS A 419 -10.22 18.61 -11.78
CA HIS A 419 -10.11 17.49 -10.84
C HIS A 419 -8.64 17.24 -10.52
N GLY A 420 -8.25 17.57 -9.29
CA GLY A 420 -6.86 17.52 -8.86
C GLY A 420 -6.56 16.36 -7.92
N SER A 421 -5.33 15.88 -8.02
CA SER A 421 -4.73 14.97 -7.04
C SER A 421 -3.48 15.62 -6.45
N ALA A 422 -3.44 15.66 -5.13
CA ALA A 422 -2.33 16.20 -4.34
C ALA A 422 -1.50 15.06 -3.73
N ARG A 423 -0.18 15.24 -3.71
CA ARG A 423 0.78 14.36 -3.02
C ARG A 423 1.77 15.21 -2.25
N SER A 424 2.24 14.70 -1.11
CA SER A 424 3.09 15.49 -0.21
C SER A 424 4.41 14.82 0.14
N ILE A 425 5.24 15.59 0.84
CA ILE A 425 6.49 15.17 1.48
C ILE A 425 6.25 14.98 2.99
N GLU A 426 7.15 14.30 3.68
CA GLU A 426 7.06 13.98 5.12
C GLU A 426 6.75 15.21 6.01
N ALA A 427 7.29 16.37 5.65
CA ALA A 427 7.18 17.57 6.49
C ALA A 427 5.90 18.39 6.28
N PHE A 428 5.01 18.03 5.34
CA PHE A 428 3.83 18.84 5.01
C PHE A 428 2.53 18.01 4.94
N HIS A 429 1.59 18.29 5.84
CA HIS A 429 0.27 17.67 5.85
C HIS A 429 -0.63 18.31 4.78
N ILE A 430 -0.76 17.67 3.61
CA ILE A 430 -1.42 18.27 2.42
C ILE A 430 -2.91 18.51 2.63
N TYR A 431 -3.61 17.65 3.36
CA TYR A 431 -5.03 17.84 3.66
C TYR A 431 -5.27 19.12 4.50
N ASP A 432 -4.44 19.36 5.52
CA ASP A 432 -4.54 20.59 6.31
C ASP A 432 -4.19 21.82 5.46
N GLY A 433 -3.21 21.72 4.56
CA GLY A 433 -2.91 22.76 3.58
C GLY A 433 -4.10 23.10 2.68
N LEU A 434 -4.83 22.09 2.20
CA LEU A 434 -6.05 22.29 1.41
C LEU A 434 -7.19 22.87 2.25
N LYS A 435 -7.33 22.46 3.50
CA LYS A 435 -8.32 22.99 4.46
C LYS A 435 -8.14 24.49 4.68
N GLU A 436 -6.90 24.99 4.77
CA GLU A 436 -6.60 26.42 4.82
C GLU A 436 -6.98 27.16 3.52
N CYS A 437 -7.12 26.43 2.41
CA CYS A 437 -7.53 26.94 1.11
C CYS A 437 -9.00 26.64 0.76
N LYS A 438 -9.83 26.17 1.70
CA LYS A 438 -11.20 25.68 1.45
C LYS A 438 -12.10 26.65 0.68
N GLY A 439 -11.91 27.97 0.85
CA GLY A 439 -12.68 28.99 0.12
C GLY A 439 -12.39 29.10 -1.37
N LEU A 440 -11.37 28.38 -1.89
CA LEU A 440 -11.02 28.32 -3.32
C LEU A 440 -11.46 26.99 -3.96
N LEU A 441 -11.90 26.01 -3.15
CA LEU A 441 -12.20 24.64 -3.56
C LEU A 441 -13.69 24.38 -3.52
N GLU A 442 -14.20 23.67 -4.52
CA GLU A 442 -15.59 23.18 -4.55
C GLU A 442 -15.75 21.96 -3.64
N LYS A 443 -14.77 21.03 -3.72
CA LYS A 443 -14.73 19.80 -2.93
C LYS A 443 -13.28 19.41 -2.69
N PHE A 444 -12.98 18.87 -1.50
CA PHE A 444 -11.69 18.26 -1.23
C PHE A 444 -11.82 17.19 -0.15
N GLY A 445 -10.88 16.25 -0.13
CA GLY A 445 -10.80 15.17 0.86
C GLY A 445 -9.48 14.45 0.74
N GLY A 446 -9.10 13.71 1.79
CA GLY A 446 -7.85 12.94 1.81
C GLY A 446 -7.21 12.87 3.18
N HIS A 447 -5.92 12.58 3.18
CA HIS A 447 -5.09 12.32 4.34
C HIS A 447 -3.79 13.14 4.29
N GLU A 448 -2.89 12.90 5.22
CA GLU A 448 -1.64 13.62 5.40
C GLU A 448 -0.79 13.72 4.10
N TYR A 449 -0.65 12.62 3.37
CA TYR A 449 0.26 12.53 2.20
C TYR A 449 -0.46 12.56 0.85
N ALA A 450 -1.77 12.39 0.82
CA ALA A 450 -2.53 12.31 -0.41
C ALA A 450 -3.93 12.88 -0.25
N ALA A 451 -4.34 13.74 -1.20
CA ALA A 451 -5.68 14.30 -1.21
C ALA A 451 -6.22 14.46 -2.64
N GLY A 452 -7.54 14.46 -2.76
CA GLY A 452 -8.27 14.82 -3.97
C GLY A 452 -8.95 16.16 -3.83
N LEU A 453 -9.13 16.88 -4.93
CA LEU A 453 -9.85 18.16 -4.94
C LEU A 453 -10.58 18.42 -6.24
N THR A 454 -11.63 19.24 -6.15
CA THR A 454 -12.29 19.86 -7.30
C THR A 454 -12.21 21.38 -7.15
N ILE A 455 -11.84 22.09 -8.20
CA ILE A 455 -11.57 23.52 -8.16
C ILE A 455 -12.02 24.19 -9.45
N ALA A 456 -12.57 25.41 -9.36
CA ALA A 456 -12.81 26.24 -10.53
C ALA A 456 -11.49 26.67 -11.18
N LYS A 457 -11.40 26.65 -12.51
CA LYS A 457 -10.20 26.97 -13.30
C LYS A 457 -9.58 28.31 -12.89
N ASP A 458 -10.39 29.35 -12.66
CA ASP A 458 -9.95 30.68 -12.28
C ASP A 458 -9.32 30.76 -10.87
N ASN A 459 -9.53 29.77 -10.05
CA ASN A 459 -8.98 29.70 -8.68
C ASN A 459 -7.64 28.96 -8.60
N ILE A 460 -7.18 28.30 -9.67
CA ILE A 460 -5.96 27.47 -9.65
C ILE A 460 -4.72 28.30 -9.31
N ASN A 461 -4.57 29.47 -9.92
CA ASN A 461 -3.44 30.37 -9.62
C ASN A 461 -3.47 30.87 -8.18
N LYS A 462 -4.63 31.22 -7.66
CA LYS A 462 -4.82 31.63 -6.26
C LYS A 462 -4.47 30.51 -5.30
N LEU A 463 -4.84 29.26 -5.62
CA LEU A 463 -4.47 28.07 -4.84
C LEU A 463 -2.93 27.90 -4.80
N ARG A 464 -2.27 28.02 -5.97
CA ARG A 464 -0.80 27.96 -6.09
C ARG A 464 -0.10 28.99 -5.20
N GLU A 465 -0.50 30.23 -5.30
CA GLU A 465 0.06 31.34 -4.52
C GLU A 465 -0.14 31.13 -3.01
N ARG A 466 -1.37 30.78 -2.61
CA ARG A 466 -1.70 30.60 -1.20
C ARG A 466 -0.98 29.41 -0.56
N LEU A 467 -0.88 28.27 -1.26
CA LEU A 467 -0.14 27.11 -0.78
C LEU A 467 1.37 27.39 -0.69
N ASN A 468 1.96 28.05 -1.68
CA ASN A 468 3.39 28.44 -1.61
C ASN A 468 3.65 29.37 -0.41
N ALA A 469 2.81 30.38 -0.19
CA ALA A 469 2.94 31.29 0.96
C ALA A 469 2.74 30.56 2.32
N LEU A 470 1.83 29.58 2.38
CA LEU A 470 1.61 28.75 3.57
C LEU A 470 2.84 27.90 3.89
N VAL A 471 3.34 27.16 2.89
CA VAL A 471 4.48 26.26 3.05
C VAL A 471 5.78 27.03 3.36
N GLU A 472 5.97 28.20 2.77
CA GLU A 472 7.12 29.06 3.08
C GLU A 472 7.13 29.56 4.54
N LYS A 473 5.96 29.72 5.16
CA LYS A 473 5.84 30.10 6.58
C LYS A 473 6.03 28.92 7.53
N THR A 474 5.71 27.69 7.08
CA THR A 474 5.65 26.51 7.95
C THR A 474 6.87 25.62 7.84
N LEU A 475 7.51 25.53 6.67
CA LEU A 475 8.65 24.65 6.42
C LEU A 475 9.96 25.42 6.28
N LYS A 476 11.03 24.76 6.70
CA LYS A 476 12.41 25.24 6.56
C LYS A 476 13.09 24.61 5.32
N PRO A 477 14.18 25.17 4.83
CA PRO A 477 14.92 24.61 3.69
C PRO A 477 15.31 23.13 3.85
N GLU A 478 15.64 22.71 5.09
CA GLU A 478 16.00 21.33 5.43
C GLU A 478 14.84 20.34 5.30
N ASP A 479 13.59 20.79 5.34
CA ASP A 479 12.41 19.94 5.18
C ASP A 479 12.15 19.52 3.73
N PHE A 480 12.82 20.20 2.79
CA PHE A 480 12.79 19.87 1.37
C PHE A 480 13.94 18.96 0.92
N VAL A 481 14.67 18.39 1.87
CA VAL A 481 15.73 17.42 1.65
C VAL A 481 15.24 16.04 2.08
N PRO A 482 15.21 15.03 1.19
CA PRO A 482 14.82 13.67 1.55
C PRO A 482 15.73 13.12 2.66
N LYS A 483 15.16 12.37 3.60
CA LYS A 483 15.91 11.74 4.70
C LYS A 483 15.92 10.22 4.50
N LEU A 484 17.08 9.60 4.78
CA LEU A 484 17.19 8.16 4.95
C LEU A 484 17.50 7.85 6.40
N TYR A 485 16.60 7.12 7.04
CA TYR A 485 16.81 6.64 8.40
C TYR A 485 17.56 5.31 8.35
N ILE A 486 18.76 5.29 8.92
CA ILE A 486 19.71 4.17 8.86
C ILE A 486 19.68 3.45 10.19
N ASP A 487 19.40 2.14 10.15
CA ASP A 487 19.27 1.31 11.33
C ASP A 487 20.60 1.10 12.07
N ALA A 488 21.67 0.86 11.32
CA ALA A 488 22.99 0.65 11.89
C ALA A 488 24.10 0.90 10.87
N GLN A 489 25.32 1.18 11.38
CA GLN A 489 26.55 1.04 10.62
C GLN A 489 27.01 -0.42 10.69
N VAL A 490 27.43 -0.99 9.57
CA VAL A 490 27.83 -2.40 9.43
C VAL A 490 29.12 -2.47 8.61
N ASP A 491 30.12 -3.10 9.19
CA ASP A 491 31.39 -3.41 8.52
C ASP A 491 31.17 -4.45 7.40
N LEU A 492 31.91 -4.31 6.30
CA LEU A 492 31.81 -5.21 5.16
C LEU A 492 32.06 -6.68 5.52
N GLY A 493 32.96 -6.95 6.47
CA GLY A 493 33.24 -8.29 6.97
C GLY A 493 32.11 -8.94 7.77
N GLN A 494 31.18 -8.15 8.29
CA GLN A 494 29.99 -8.65 8.98
C GLN A 494 28.86 -9.07 8.02
N ILE A 495 28.95 -8.69 6.74
CA ILE A 495 27.93 -9.01 5.75
C ILE A 495 28.11 -10.45 5.28
N ASN A 496 27.29 -11.35 5.77
CA ASN A 496 27.32 -12.77 5.48
C ASN A 496 25.88 -13.34 5.37
N GLU A 497 25.76 -14.61 5.01
CA GLU A 497 24.45 -15.27 4.87
C GLU A 497 23.64 -15.28 6.17
N ARG A 498 24.30 -15.41 7.33
CA ARG A 498 23.64 -15.38 8.64
C ARG A 498 22.99 -14.02 8.89
N LEU A 499 23.69 -12.93 8.59
CA LEU A 499 23.13 -11.58 8.69
C LEU A 499 21.88 -11.43 7.80
N VAL A 500 21.93 -11.90 6.55
CA VAL A 500 20.78 -11.83 5.64
C VAL A 500 19.60 -12.65 6.19
N GLN A 501 19.85 -13.84 6.78
CA GLN A 501 18.79 -14.64 7.41
C GLN A 501 18.18 -13.94 8.63
N GLU A 502 19.00 -13.32 9.48
CA GLU A 502 18.50 -12.52 10.62
C GLU A 502 17.63 -11.36 10.14
N ILE A 503 18.04 -10.64 9.10
CA ILE A 503 17.25 -9.58 8.50
C ILE A 503 15.94 -10.14 7.91
N GLN A 504 16.00 -11.25 7.19
CA GLN A 504 14.81 -11.89 6.61
C GLN A 504 13.77 -12.31 7.65
N SER A 505 14.17 -12.58 8.90
CA SER A 505 13.21 -12.88 9.98
C SER A 505 12.27 -11.70 10.30
N LEU A 506 12.67 -10.48 9.94
CA LEU A 506 11.84 -9.28 10.08
C LEU A 506 10.83 -9.09 8.93
N ALA A 507 10.97 -9.82 7.81
CA ALA A 507 10.01 -9.76 6.70
C ALA A 507 8.63 -10.34 7.12
N PRO A 508 7.52 -9.96 6.43
CA PRO A 508 7.44 -9.13 5.24
C PRO A 508 7.64 -7.64 5.52
N TYR A 509 8.28 -6.93 4.59
CA TYR A 509 8.53 -5.50 4.67
C TYR A 509 7.44 -4.70 3.97
N GLY A 510 7.14 -3.51 4.49
CA GLY A 510 6.16 -2.58 3.95
C GLY A 510 5.97 -1.37 4.86
N SER A 511 4.78 -0.78 4.85
CA SER A 511 4.44 0.33 5.75
C SER A 511 4.64 -0.09 7.22
N ASP A 512 5.20 0.78 8.03
CA ASP A 512 5.56 0.60 9.44
C ASP A 512 6.51 -0.57 9.78
N ASN A 513 6.93 -1.33 8.78
CA ASN A 513 8.00 -2.32 8.87
C ASN A 513 8.93 -2.23 7.64
N PRO A 514 9.68 -1.13 7.48
CA PRO A 514 10.59 -0.96 6.34
C PRO A 514 11.73 -1.98 6.37
N ALA A 515 12.26 -2.31 5.18
CA ALA A 515 13.48 -3.10 5.09
C ALA A 515 14.63 -2.36 5.78
N PRO A 516 15.44 -3.03 6.62
CA PRO A 516 16.54 -2.38 7.34
C PRO A 516 17.55 -1.75 6.40
N LEU A 517 17.97 -0.52 6.70
CA LEU A 517 19.00 0.20 5.98
C LEU A 517 20.30 0.24 6.80
N PHE A 518 21.40 -0.06 6.15
CA PHE A 518 22.72 -0.01 6.75
C PHE A 518 23.60 1.02 6.05
N VAL A 519 24.56 1.58 6.77
CA VAL A 519 25.63 2.39 6.19
C VAL A 519 26.95 1.66 6.35
N SER A 520 27.79 1.71 5.31
CA SER A 520 29.14 1.16 5.33
C SER A 520 30.13 2.11 6.00
N ASP A 521 31.29 1.56 6.38
CA ASP A 521 32.52 2.33 6.51
C ASP A 521 32.95 2.89 5.14
N VAL A 522 34.07 3.61 5.11
CA VAL A 522 34.67 4.06 3.85
C VAL A 522 35.24 2.86 3.10
N LEU A 523 34.83 2.68 1.84
CA LEU A 523 35.14 1.55 0.97
C LEU A 523 35.68 2.07 -0.36
N SER A 524 36.51 1.26 -1.04
CA SER A 524 36.92 1.55 -2.42
C SER A 524 35.86 1.09 -3.41
N ALA A 525 35.50 1.97 -4.35
CA ALA A 525 34.57 1.68 -5.44
C ALA A 525 35.32 1.10 -6.65
N ASN A 526 35.32 -0.23 -6.76
CA ASN A 526 36.04 -0.94 -7.81
C ASN A 526 35.12 -1.28 -9.00
N TYR A 527 35.63 -1.14 -10.22
CA TYR A 527 34.93 -1.49 -11.48
C TYR A 527 33.53 -0.85 -11.62
N PRO A 528 33.38 0.47 -11.39
CA PRO A 528 32.08 1.13 -11.53
C PRO A 528 31.64 1.14 -12.99
N GLN A 529 30.38 0.76 -13.22
CA GLN A 529 29.77 0.72 -14.56
C GLN A 529 28.28 1.00 -14.51
N ILE A 530 27.76 1.61 -15.56
CA ILE A 530 26.32 1.82 -15.74
C ILE A 530 25.77 0.61 -16.49
N VAL A 531 24.72 -0.02 -15.96
CA VAL A 531 24.06 -1.18 -16.55
C VAL A 531 22.56 -0.91 -16.76
N GLY A 532 21.99 -1.51 -17.78
CA GLY A 532 20.56 -1.37 -18.09
C GLY A 532 20.14 0.11 -18.22
N ASN A 533 18.99 0.47 -17.68
CA ASN A 533 18.42 1.81 -17.78
C ASN A 533 18.94 2.77 -16.68
N GLY A 534 20.27 2.96 -16.58
CA GLY A 534 20.87 3.92 -15.64
C GLY A 534 21.06 3.38 -14.23
N HIS A 535 21.38 2.09 -14.07
CA HIS A 535 21.72 1.48 -12.79
C HIS A 535 23.24 1.48 -12.59
N LEU A 536 23.69 1.74 -11.37
CA LEU A 536 25.10 1.68 -10.99
C LEU A 536 25.44 0.26 -10.52
N LYS A 537 26.42 -0.37 -11.15
CA LYS A 537 26.99 -1.64 -10.70
C LYS A 537 28.47 -1.43 -10.43
N LEU A 538 28.96 -1.93 -9.27
CA LEU A 538 30.36 -1.85 -8.88
C LEU A 538 30.71 -2.96 -7.90
N ARG A 539 31.97 -3.05 -7.51
CA ARG A 539 32.40 -3.85 -6.36
C ARG A 539 32.86 -2.89 -5.26
N LEU A 540 32.42 -3.18 -4.04
CA LEU A 540 32.82 -2.47 -2.83
C LEU A 540 33.85 -3.29 -2.10
N GLY A 541 35.01 -2.71 -1.84
CA GLY A 541 36.12 -3.42 -1.23
C GLY A 541 36.83 -2.64 -0.13
N ASN A 542 37.41 -3.37 0.78
CA ASN A 542 38.44 -2.91 1.69
C ASN A 542 39.52 -4.02 1.78
N HIS A 543 40.49 -3.87 2.68
CA HIS A 543 41.54 -4.87 2.87
C HIS A 543 41.05 -6.21 3.43
N LEU A 544 39.78 -6.33 3.86
CA LEU A 544 39.19 -7.51 4.48
C LEU A 544 38.22 -8.26 3.55
N ALA A 545 37.49 -7.54 2.69
CA ALA A 545 36.41 -8.12 1.90
C ALA A 545 36.21 -7.35 0.60
N ASP A 546 35.59 -8.02 -0.39
CA ASP A 546 35.17 -7.46 -1.67
C ASP A 546 33.80 -8.04 -2.08
N ILE A 547 32.78 -7.21 -2.21
CA ILE A 547 31.40 -7.62 -2.46
C ILE A 547 30.80 -6.90 -3.66
N GLY A 548 30.01 -7.62 -4.48
CA GLY A 548 29.27 -7.01 -5.59
C GLY A 548 28.12 -6.13 -5.10
N ALA A 549 27.97 -4.97 -5.71
CA ALA A 549 26.93 -3.98 -5.35
C ALA A 549 26.16 -3.51 -6.58
N ILE A 550 24.86 -3.24 -6.41
CA ILE A 550 23.99 -2.66 -7.42
C ILE A 550 23.12 -1.53 -6.83
N GLY A 551 23.11 -0.38 -7.49
CA GLY A 551 22.25 0.75 -7.16
C GLY A 551 21.28 1.04 -8.29
N PHE A 552 19.99 0.71 -8.11
CA PHE A 552 18.99 0.96 -9.14
C PHE A 552 18.72 2.46 -9.27
N GLY A 553 18.90 2.99 -10.50
CA GLY A 553 18.74 4.42 -10.78
C GLY A 553 19.89 5.31 -10.30
N LEU A 554 20.96 4.76 -9.73
CA LEU A 554 22.11 5.51 -9.22
C LEU A 554 23.21 5.76 -10.27
N GLY A 555 22.95 5.50 -11.55
CA GLY A 555 23.97 5.63 -12.61
C GLY A 555 24.55 7.05 -12.77
N SER A 556 23.79 8.08 -12.38
CA SER A 556 24.29 9.47 -12.39
C SER A 556 25.28 9.77 -11.26
N LEU A 557 25.36 8.92 -10.25
CA LEU A 557 26.26 9.01 -9.11
C LEU A 557 27.46 8.08 -9.26
N ILE A 558 27.81 7.69 -10.50
CA ILE A 558 28.94 6.81 -10.75
C ILE A 558 30.24 7.45 -10.24
N PRO A 559 30.96 6.82 -9.30
CA PRO A 559 32.25 7.33 -8.82
C PRO A 559 33.36 7.02 -9.82
N GLU A 560 34.48 7.71 -9.68
CA GLU A 560 35.72 7.31 -10.36
C GLU A 560 36.19 5.92 -9.83
N PRO A 561 36.88 5.12 -10.66
CA PRO A 561 37.47 3.87 -10.19
C PRO A 561 38.38 4.10 -8.96
N GLU A 562 38.24 3.22 -7.96
CA GLU A 562 38.99 3.24 -6.69
C GLU A 562 38.66 4.45 -5.77
N ALA A 563 37.67 5.30 -6.14
CA ALA A 563 37.21 6.37 -5.28
C ALA A 563 36.77 5.83 -3.91
N GLN A 564 37.04 6.60 -2.87
CA GLN A 564 36.57 6.30 -1.52
C GLN A 564 35.10 6.68 -1.41
N VAL A 565 34.26 5.73 -1.00
CA VAL A 565 32.82 5.91 -0.92
C VAL A 565 32.25 5.36 0.38
N ARG A 566 31.14 5.95 0.82
CA ARG A 566 30.22 5.35 1.79
C ARG A 566 28.93 5.03 1.07
N VAL A 567 28.28 3.93 1.43
CA VAL A 567 27.01 3.52 0.80
C VAL A 567 25.95 3.25 1.85
N VAL A 568 24.71 3.65 1.54
CA VAL A 568 23.53 3.19 2.26
C VAL A 568 22.96 2.00 1.50
N PHE A 569 22.69 0.89 2.19
CA PHE A 569 22.43 -0.37 1.51
C PHE A 569 21.54 -1.34 2.29
N ILE A 570 21.04 -2.35 1.57
CA ILE A 570 20.42 -3.57 2.09
C ILE A 570 21.25 -4.76 1.59
N PRO A 571 21.75 -5.66 2.45
CA PRO A 571 22.39 -6.90 2.00
C PRO A 571 21.32 -7.90 1.55
N GLU A 572 21.57 -8.59 0.45
CA GLU A 572 20.64 -9.59 -0.08
C GLU A 572 21.38 -10.79 -0.70
N ILE A 573 20.71 -11.94 -0.73
CA ILE A 573 21.16 -13.10 -1.50
C ILE A 573 20.49 -13.06 -2.87
N ASN A 574 21.29 -12.85 -3.90
CA ASN A 574 20.82 -12.89 -5.28
C ASN A 574 20.83 -14.32 -5.81
N HIS A 575 19.68 -14.77 -6.32
CA HIS A 575 19.53 -16.05 -7.00
C HIS A 575 19.58 -15.83 -8.52
N TRP A 576 20.69 -16.20 -9.14
CA TRP A 576 20.83 -16.07 -10.58
C TRP A 576 21.35 -17.37 -11.18
N GLN A 577 20.62 -17.95 -12.14
CA GLN A 577 20.97 -19.20 -12.85
C GLN A 577 21.37 -20.34 -11.88
N GLY A 578 20.61 -20.51 -10.80
CA GLY A 578 20.85 -21.56 -9.81
C GLY A 578 22.00 -21.28 -8.82
N THR A 579 22.73 -20.17 -8.95
CA THR A 579 23.76 -19.76 -8.01
C THR A 579 23.24 -18.74 -7.01
N LYS A 580 23.60 -18.95 -5.72
CA LYS A 580 23.35 -17.97 -4.64
C LYS A 580 24.59 -17.10 -4.47
N LYS A 581 24.43 -15.79 -4.60
CA LYS A 581 25.52 -14.84 -4.35
C LYS A 581 25.08 -13.73 -3.43
N LEU A 582 25.84 -13.52 -2.38
CA LEU A 582 25.68 -12.37 -1.50
C LEU A 582 26.02 -11.10 -2.29
N ARG A 583 25.16 -10.09 -2.21
CA ARG A 583 25.40 -8.77 -2.83
C ARG A 583 24.79 -7.65 -2.00
N ILE A 584 25.18 -6.45 -2.30
CA ILE A 584 24.67 -5.20 -1.72
C ILE A 584 23.71 -4.54 -2.71
N LYS A 585 22.48 -4.25 -2.26
CA LYS A 585 21.53 -3.37 -2.95
C LYS A 585 21.70 -1.96 -2.40
N MET A 586 22.43 -1.12 -3.11
CA MET A 586 22.64 0.28 -2.72
C MET A 586 21.36 1.10 -2.85
N LYS A 587 21.13 1.96 -1.87
CA LYS A 587 20.05 2.96 -1.84
C LYS A 587 20.56 4.35 -2.09
N ASP A 588 21.80 4.62 -1.65
CA ASP A 588 22.50 5.87 -1.88
C ASP A 588 24.02 5.66 -1.81
N ILE A 589 24.79 6.60 -2.33
CA ILE A 589 26.24 6.59 -2.35
C ILE A 589 26.77 8.00 -2.16
N GLU A 590 27.74 8.15 -1.27
CA GLU A 590 28.48 9.37 -0.99
C GLU A 590 29.96 9.15 -1.36
N ILE A 591 30.51 10.05 -2.15
CA ILE A 591 31.94 10.09 -2.45
C ILE A 591 32.62 10.85 -1.32
N VAL A 592 33.61 10.23 -0.68
CA VAL A 592 34.37 10.83 0.42
C VAL A 592 35.58 11.52 -0.19
N ASP A 593 35.56 12.86 -0.23
CA ASP A 593 36.72 13.64 -0.64
C ASP A 593 37.82 13.54 0.45
N HIS A 594 39.06 13.41 0.03
CA HIS A 594 40.25 13.35 0.90
C HIS A 594 40.64 14.76 1.39
#